data_6e2e8f78948e015d2df485d4ed619ef8
#
_entry.id   6e2e8f78948e015d2df485d4ed619ef8
#
_cell.length_a   1.000
_cell.length_b   1.000
_cell.length_c   1.000
_cell.angle_alpha   90.00
_cell.angle_beta   90.00
_cell.angle_gamma   90.00
#
_symmetry.space_group_name_H-M   'P 1'
#
loop_
_entity.id
_entity.type
_entity.pdbx_description
1 polymer ?
#
loop_
_entity_poly.entity_id
_entity_poly.type
_entity_poly.pdbx_seq_one_letter_code
_entity_poly.pdbx_strand_id
1 'polypeptide(L)'
;MLKLTEKECVEKIAAGEHFHAEVEESFQVKIEKYTFYVCTAIHDGHNLREQLRDNCLLNDSERLYEEDPYTGALIEDMPITLTGLDSRYEYDLNRGEETCVYETAWGKDVWKRPLTGEQKTESLEKHRRFYRVAVVLAKKLQAIHGSSLFYDMHSYNYIRREESDTPAFNIGTEQLDIKRWGDVINHWNESLNKIEMPDMAMRSALDEVFYGRGNQATVMKPFAENVLVLPTELKKTFMDELSGELHQSFFEELKELFCRELLENSLYFARQEGLPDDV
;
A
#
# COMPACT_ATOMS: atom_id res chain seq x y z
N MET A 1 -12.08 -17.64 0.41
CA MET A 1 -11.17 -16.85 1.28
C MET A 1 -11.30 -17.38 2.71
N LEU A 2 -10.17 -17.70 3.36
CA LEU A 2 -10.14 -18.15 4.76
C LEU A 2 -10.37 -16.97 5.71
N LYS A 3 -10.79 -17.26 6.94
CA LYS A 3 -10.73 -16.30 8.05
C LYS A 3 -9.71 -16.83 9.06
N LEU A 4 -8.70 -16.04 9.35
CA LEU A 4 -7.57 -16.44 10.18
C LEU A 4 -7.35 -15.44 11.33
N THR A 5 -6.86 -15.94 12.44
CA THR A 5 -6.19 -15.13 13.45
C THR A 5 -4.79 -14.73 12.94
N GLU A 6 -4.21 -13.68 13.53
CA GLU A 6 -2.81 -13.32 13.26
C GLU A 6 -1.86 -14.50 13.43
N LYS A 7 -2.03 -15.25 14.53
CA LYS A 7 -1.19 -16.42 14.83
C LYS A 7 -1.24 -17.46 13.72
N GLU A 8 -2.45 -17.84 13.28
CA GLU A 8 -2.62 -18.81 12.19
C GLU A 8 -2.04 -18.32 10.87
N CYS A 9 -2.19 -17.01 10.57
CA CYS A 9 -1.59 -16.40 9.39
C CYS A 9 -0.05 -16.48 9.42
N VAL A 10 0.56 -16.13 10.56
CA VAL A 10 2.01 -16.21 10.77
C VAL A 10 2.51 -17.66 10.66
N GLU A 11 1.80 -18.62 11.25
CA GLU A 11 2.14 -20.05 11.17
C GLU A 11 2.10 -20.55 9.72
N LYS A 12 1.09 -20.17 8.93
CA LYS A 12 1.00 -20.51 7.50
C LYS A 12 2.13 -19.91 6.67
N ILE A 13 2.47 -18.63 6.88
CA ILE A 13 3.60 -17.99 6.22
C ILE A 13 4.91 -18.73 6.58
N ALA A 14 5.12 -19.02 7.86
CA ALA A 14 6.32 -19.74 8.31
C ALA A 14 6.43 -21.13 7.67
N ALA A 15 5.30 -21.86 7.57
CA ALA A 15 5.22 -23.17 6.91
C ALA A 15 5.41 -23.11 5.39
N GLY A 16 5.27 -21.93 4.77
CA GLY A 16 5.34 -21.78 3.31
C GLY A 16 4.05 -22.25 2.60
N GLU A 17 2.92 -22.17 3.29
CA GLU A 17 1.63 -22.52 2.71
C GLU A 17 1.14 -21.43 1.76
N HIS A 18 0.44 -21.83 0.70
CA HIS A 18 -0.29 -20.93 -0.20
C HIS A 18 -1.71 -20.74 0.33
N PHE A 19 -2.17 -19.49 0.43
CA PHE A 19 -3.51 -19.20 0.94
C PHE A 19 -3.99 -17.80 0.53
N HIS A 20 -5.31 -17.63 0.62
CA HIS A 20 -5.97 -16.33 0.57
C HIS A 20 -6.88 -16.21 1.79
N ALA A 21 -6.60 -15.25 2.65
CA ALA A 21 -7.25 -15.08 3.95
C ALA A 21 -7.53 -13.62 4.29
N GLU A 22 -8.62 -13.42 5.02
CA GLU A 22 -8.89 -12.25 5.82
C GLU A 22 -8.36 -12.50 7.23
N VAL A 23 -7.55 -11.58 7.74
CA VAL A 23 -6.91 -11.68 9.06
C VAL A 23 -7.64 -10.76 10.03
N GLU A 24 -8.37 -11.38 10.98
CA GLU A 24 -9.11 -10.70 12.05
C GLU A 24 -9.92 -9.48 11.57
N GLU A 25 -10.58 -9.63 10.41
CA GLU A 25 -11.44 -8.62 9.78
C GLU A 25 -10.75 -7.28 9.48
N SER A 26 -9.41 -7.22 9.56
CA SER A 26 -8.65 -5.98 9.46
C SER A 26 -7.91 -5.81 8.13
N PHE A 27 -7.42 -6.89 7.54
CA PHE A 27 -6.70 -6.89 6.28
C PHE A 27 -6.74 -8.27 5.61
N GLN A 28 -6.41 -8.30 4.33
CA GLN A 28 -6.29 -9.53 3.56
C GLN A 28 -4.82 -9.84 3.27
N VAL A 29 -4.51 -11.13 3.24
CA VAL A 29 -3.23 -11.69 2.78
C VAL A 29 -3.52 -12.72 1.71
N LYS A 30 -2.96 -12.54 0.52
CA LYS A 30 -2.97 -13.52 -0.55
C LYS A 30 -1.54 -13.95 -0.84
N ILE A 31 -1.29 -15.26 -0.86
CA ILE A 31 -0.02 -15.88 -1.25
C ILE A 31 -0.33 -17.05 -2.16
N GLU A 32 -0.18 -16.82 -3.48
CA GLU A 32 -0.34 -17.86 -4.51
C GLU A 32 0.99 -18.52 -4.85
N LYS A 33 2.08 -17.78 -4.74
CA LYS A 33 3.45 -18.24 -4.96
C LYS A 33 4.38 -17.36 -4.10
N TYR A 34 5.37 -17.93 -3.46
CA TYR A 34 6.40 -17.17 -2.75
C TYR A 34 7.39 -16.57 -3.75
N THR A 35 7.04 -15.45 -4.35
CA THR A 35 7.92 -14.65 -5.22
C THR A 35 8.79 -13.72 -4.37
N PHE A 36 9.80 -13.11 -4.98
CA PHE A 36 10.67 -12.14 -4.31
C PHE A 36 10.04 -10.74 -4.21
N TYR A 37 8.83 -10.53 -4.71
CA TYR A 37 8.11 -9.26 -4.59
C TYR A 37 6.73 -9.42 -3.97
N VAL A 38 6.29 -8.36 -3.32
CA VAL A 38 5.00 -8.23 -2.62
C VAL A 38 4.36 -6.92 -3.05
N CYS A 39 3.05 -6.89 -3.20
CA CYS A 39 2.30 -5.67 -3.42
C CYS A 39 1.42 -5.37 -2.20
N THR A 40 1.43 -4.14 -1.73
CA THR A 40 0.61 -3.70 -0.59
C THR A 40 -0.29 -2.55 -0.98
N ALA A 41 -1.53 -2.55 -0.48
CA ALA A 41 -2.53 -1.50 -0.62
C ALA A 41 -3.12 -1.21 0.76
N ILE A 42 -2.37 -0.48 1.56
CA ILE A 42 -2.63 -0.33 2.99
C ILE A 42 -3.82 0.56 3.33
N HIS A 43 -4.26 1.41 2.38
CA HIS A 43 -5.36 2.35 2.56
C HIS A 43 -6.57 2.10 1.65
N ASP A 44 -6.64 0.92 1.02
CA ASP A 44 -7.80 0.53 0.18
C ASP A 44 -9.09 0.38 1.00
N GLY A 45 -8.94 0.11 2.31
CA GLY A 45 -10.03 -0.21 3.20
C GLY A 45 -10.88 0.98 3.62
N HIS A 46 -12.17 0.68 3.88
CA HIS A 46 -13.19 1.66 4.31
C HIS A 46 -13.91 1.25 5.59
N ASN A 47 -13.58 0.08 6.16
CA ASN A 47 -14.25 -0.40 7.37
C ASN A 47 -13.91 0.47 8.58
N LEU A 48 -14.95 0.75 9.37
CA LEU A 48 -14.83 1.38 10.67
C LEU A 48 -15.65 0.55 11.65
N ARG A 49 -15.03 0.05 12.73
CA ARG A 49 -15.74 -0.81 13.69
C ARG A 49 -16.93 -0.07 14.32
N GLU A 50 -17.95 -0.82 14.67
CA GLU A 50 -19.25 -0.30 15.12
C GLU A 50 -19.11 0.70 16.28
N GLN A 51 -18.24 0.42 17.26
CA GLN A 51 -18.02 1.27 18.42
C GLN A 51 -17.45 2.66 18.09
N LEU A 52 -16.89 2.84 16.88
CA LEU A 52 -16.32 4.11 16.41
C LEU A 52 -17.27 4.86 15.47
N ARG A 53 -18.16 4.16 14.74
CA ARG A 53 -19.05 4.76 13.74
C ARG A 53 -19.90 5.89 14.30
N ASP A 54 -20.55 5.65 15.43
CA ASP A 54 -21.41 6.67 16.07
C ASP A 54 -20.64 7.86 16.61
N ASN A 55 -19.35 7.68 16.90
CA ASN A 55 -18.45 8.73 17.39
C ASN A 55 -17.72 9.46 16.26
N CYS A 56 -17.71 8.95 15.04
CA CYS A 56 -17.06 9.59 13.90
C CYS A 56 -17.85 10.83 13.47
N LEU A 57 -17.13 11.94 13.25
CA LEU A 57 -17.68 13.19 12.70
C LEU A 57 -17.76 13.15 11.17
N LEU A 58 -16.91 12.35 10.55
CA LEU A 58 -16.79 12.27 9.10
C LEU A 58 -17.81 11.26 8.57
N ASN A 59 -18.53 11.63 7.52
CA ASN A 59 -19.38 10.71 6.78
C ASN A 59 -18.55 9.80 5.85
N ASP A 60 -19.19 8.80 5.25
CA ASP A 60 -18.51 7.82 4.41
C ASP A 60 -17.78 8.45 3.20
N SER A 61 -18.39 9.44 2.53
CA SER A 61 -17.77 10.14 1.40
C SER A 61 -16.56 10.96 1.82
N GLU A 62 -16.61 11.61 2.99
CA GLU A 62 -15.47 12.36 3.52
C GLU A 62 -14.29 11.47 3.90
N ARG A 63 -14.58 10.24 4.38
CA ARG A 63 -13.53 9.26 4.65
C ARG A 63 -12.96 8.69 3.35
N LEU A 64 -13.83 8.27 2.42
CA LEU A 64 -13.45 7.72 1.13
C LEU A 64 -12.56 8.68 0.33
N TYR A 65 -12.80 9.99 0.44
CA TYR A 65 -12.00 11.01 -0.23
C TYR A 65 -10.50 10.93 0.14
N GLU A 66 -10.18 10.66 1.41
CA GLU A 66 -8.80 10.58 1.90
C GLU A 66 -8.24 9.15 1.91
N GLU A 67 -9.06 8.13 1.76
CA GLU A 67 -8.65 6.74 1.57
C GLU A 67 -8.15 6.53 0.13
N ASP A 68 -7.55 5.39 -0.14
CA ASP A 68 -6.98 5.04 -1.44
C ASP A 68 -7.79 3.91 -2.12
N PRO A 69 -9.10 4.12 -2.39
CA PRO A 69 -9.95 3.08 -2.94
C PRO A 69 -9.42 2.57 -4.28
N TYR A 70 -9.67 1.30 -4.55
CA TYR A 70 -9.25 0.56 -5.75
C TYR A 70 -7.74 0.28 -5.86
N THR A 71 -6.90 0.72 -4.92
CA THR A 71 -5.48 0.34 -4.92
C THR A 71 -5.29 -1.15 -4.69
N GLY A 72 -6.15 -1.79 -3.89
CA GLY A 72 -6.21 -3.23 -3.73
C GLY A 72 -6.60 -3.96 -5.02
N ALA A 73 -7.60 -3.44 -5.76
CA ALA A 73 -8.01 -3.99 -7.04
C ALA A 73 -6.92 -3.84 -8.13
N LEU A 74 -6.11 -2.77 -8.05
CA LEU A 74 -4.99 -2.55 -8.97
C LEU A 74 -3.93 -3.67 -8.88
N ILE A 75 -3.73 -4.21 -7.69
CA ILE A 75 -2.68 -5.22 -7.42
C ILE A 75 -3.22 -6.63 -7.20
N GLU A 76 -4.53 -6.86 -7.28
CA GLU A 76 -5.16 -8.13 -6.89
C GLU A 76 -4.65 -9.36 -7.68
N ASP A 77 -4.15 -9.14 -8.90
CA ASP A 77 -3.60 -10.22 -9.75
C ASP A 77 -2.14 -10.57 -9.42
N MET A 78 -1.49 -9.83 -8.52
CA MET A 78 -0.12 -10.14 -8.11
C MET A 78 -0.06 -11.36 -7.18
N PRO A 79 1.00 -12.17 -7.24
CA PRO A 79 1.08 -13.46 -6.51
C PRO A 79 1.11 -13.32 -4.99
N ILE A 80 1.59 -12.20 -4.45
CA ILE A 80 1.56 -11.89 -3.02
C ILE A 80 1.00 -10.49 -2.82
N THR A 81 -0.12 -10.40 -2.09
CA THR A 81 -0.72 -9.09 -1.76
C THR A 81 -1.07 -8.99 -0.27
N LEU A 82 -0.91 -7.78 0.28
CA LEU A 82 -1.45 -7.38 1.58
C LEU A 82 -2.34 -6.16 1.37
N THR A 83 -3.63 -6.29 1.66
CA THR A 83 -4.62 -5.23 1.43
C THR A 83 -5.33 -4.86 2.72
N GLY A 84 -5.26 -3.61 3.14
CA GLY A 84 -6.01 -3.08 4.28
C GLY A 84 -7.51 -3.15 4.02
N LEU A 85 -8.30 -3.51 5.03
CA LEU A 85 -9.76 -3.48 4.97
C LEU A 85 -10.33 -2.36 5.84
N ASP A 86 -9.60 -1.97 6.87
CA ASP A 86 -10.01 -0.89 7.76
C ASP A 86 -9.68 0.49 7.16
N SER A 87 -10.58 1.43 7.43
CA SER A 87 -10.37 2.84 7.13
C SER A 87 -9.12 3.37 7.83
N ARG A 88 -8.34 4.19 7.14
CA ARG A 88 -7.22 4.92 7.76
C ARG A 88 -7.63 5.82 8.94
N TYR A 89 -8.93 6.09 9.09
CA TYR A 89 -9.46 6.81 10.24
C TYR A 89 -9.64 5.93 11.48
N GLU A 90 -9.67 4.62 11.33
CA GLU A 90 -9.62 3.72 12.48
C GLU A 90 -8.19 3.65 13.03
N TYR A 91 -7.22 3.46 12.15
CA TYR A 91 -5.77 3.58 12.37
C TYR A 91 -5.08 3.74 11.02
N ASP A 92 -4.12 4.63 10.93
CA ASP A 92 -3.40 4.89 9.69
C ASP A 92 -2.12 4.06 9.62
N LEU A 93 -2.11 3.05 8.75
CA LEU A 93 -0.93 2.21 8.51
C LEU A 93 0.26 2.99 7.95
N ASN A 94 0.04 4.17 7.35
CA ASN A 94 1.11 5.02 6.85
C ASN A 94 1.72 5.94 7.93
N ARG A 95 1.32 5.76 9.20
CA ARG A 95 1.82 6.51 10.37
C ARG A 95 2.41 5.57 11.40
N GLY A 96 3.39 6.07 12.16
CA GLY A 96 3.91 5.33 13.32
C GLY A 96 2.89 5.23 14.45
N GLU A 97 3.10 4.30 15.37
CA GLU A 97 2.18 3.97 16.49
C GLU A 97 1.73 5.18 17.30
N GLU A 98 2.59 6.20 17.44
CA GLU A 98 2.27 7.41 18.23
C GLU A 98 1.26 8.33 17.55
N THR A 99 1.07 8.21 16.23
CA THR A 99 0.26 9.12 15.42
C THR A 99 -0.76 8.42 14.52
N CYS A 100 -0.80 7.09 14.51
CA CYS A 100 -1.68 6.33 13.62
C CYS A 100 -3.17 6.41 13.98
N VAL A 101 -3.52 6.79 15.21
CA VAL A 101 -4.91 7.01 15.65
C VAL A 101 -5.16 8.50 15.71
N TYR A 102 -5.84 9.03 14.72
CA TYR A 102 -6.10 10.45 14.57
C TYR A 102 -7.05 11.02 15.64
N GLU A 103 -6.77 12.21 16.13
CA GLU A 103 -7.75 13.10 16.77
C GLU A 103 -8.26 14.12 15.74
N THR A 104 -7.32 14.67 14.96
CA THR A 104 -7.59 15.56 13.84
C THR A 104 -6.83 15.06 12.61
N ALA A 105 -7.42 15.17 11.43
CA ALA A 105 -6.80 14.80 10.17
C ALA A 105 -7.25 15.77 9.06
N TRP A 106 -6.33 16.24 8.22
CA TRP A 106 -6.58 17.22 7.15
C TRP A 106 -7.39 18.44 7.57
N GLY A 107 -7.12 18.94 8.81
CA GLY A 107 -7.78 20.13 9.37
C GLY A 107 -9.20 19.90 9.90
N LYS A 108 -9.66 18.64 9.98
CA LYS A 108 -10.97 18.26 10.53
C LYS A 108 -10.79 17.44 11.80
N ASP A 109 -11.66 17.66 12.79
CA ASP A 109 -11.80 16.75 13.91
C ASP A 109 -12.42 15.42 13.42
N VAL A 110 -11.85 14.30 13.86
CA VAL A 110 -12.31 12.97 13.45
C VAL A 110 -13.44 12.46 14.34
N TRP A 111 -13.39 12.78 15.64
CA TRP A 111 -14.28 12.24 16.65
C TRP A 111 -15.14 13.31 17.32
N LYS A 112 -16.43 13.02 17.55
CA LYS A 112 -17.34 13.83 18.34
C LYS A 112 -16.88 13.98 19.79
N ARG A 113 -16.23 12.95 20.31
CA ARG A 113 -15.64 12.86 21.65
C ARG A 113 -14.30 12.13 21.55
N PRO A 114 -13.29 12.50 22.34
CA PRO A 114 -12.03 11.79 22.38
C PRO A 114 -12.24 10.28 22.56
N LEU A 115 -11.48 9.47 21.83
CA LEU A 115 -11.49 8.02 21.99
C LEU A 115 -11.03 7.64 23.41
N THR A 116 -11.65 6.62 23.97
CA THR A 116 -11.21 6.03 25.23
C THR A 116 -9.84 5.34 25.08
N GLY A 117 -9.15 5.11 26.19
CA GLY A 117 -7.89 4.39 26.17
C GLY A 117 -8.03 2.97 25.59
N GLU A 118 -9.15 2.29 25.86
CA GLU A 118 -9.45 0.97 25.31
C GLU A 118 -9.64 1.02 23.78
N GLN A 119 -10.41 1.98 23.29
CA GLN A 119 -10.62 2.17 21.83
C GLN A 119 -9.31 2.47 21.09
N LYS A 120 -8.45 3.34 21.67
CA LYS A 120 -7.12 3.63 21.09
C LYS A 120 -6.22 2.40 21.10
N THR A 121 -6.22 1.63 22.19
CA THR A 121 -5.42 0.41 22.32
C THR A 121 -5.83 -0.64 21.28
N GLU A 122 -7.12 -0.82 21.06
CA GLU A 122 -7.63 -1.75 20.04
C GLU A 122 -7.22 -1.34 18.63
N SER A 123 -7.36 -0.07 18.25
CA SER A 123 -6.89 0.47 16.96
C SER A 123 -5.39 0.27 16.79
N LEU A 124 -4.61 0.56 17.83
CA LEU A 124 -3.16 0.37 17.83
C LEU A 124 -2.75 -1.10 17.70
N GLU A 125 -3.50 -2.02 18.31
CA GLU A 125 -3.22 -3.46 18.18
C GLU A 125 -3.50 -3.96 16.76
N LYS A 126 -4.55 -3.48 16.09
CA LYS A 126 -4.81 -3.76 14.67
C LYS A 126 -3.65 -3.27 13.77
N HIS A 127 -3.17 -2.04 14.00
CA HIS A 127 -2.00 -1.47 13.32
C HIS A 127 -0.76 -2.37 13.49
N ARG A 128 -0.43 -2.75 14.73
CA ARG A 128 0.71 -3.62 15.05
C ARG A 128 0.61 -4.99 14.38
N ARG A 129 -0.60 -5.56 14.36
CA ARG A 129 -0.88 -6.87 13.75
C ARG A 129 -0.52 -6.89 12.26
N PHE A 130 -0.93 -5.87 11.51
CA PHE A 130 -0.57 -5.76 10.10
C PHE A 130 0.96 -5.80 9.91
N TYR A 131 1.69 -5.00 10.66
CA TYR A 131 3.14 -4.93 10.52
C TYR A 131 3.87 -6.17 11.03
N ARG A 132 3.36 -6.86 12.05
CA ARG A 132 3.94 -8.16 12.47
C ARG A 132 3.84 -9.18 11.34
N VAL A 133 2.69 -9.26 10.67
CA VAL A 133 2.51 -10.15 9.51
C VAL A 133 3.41 -9.75 8.34
N ALA A 134 3.46 -8.46 7.99
CA ALA A 134 4.32 -7.94 6.92
C ALA A 134 5.82 -8.24 7.17
N VAL A 135 6.29 -8.07 8.42
CA VAL A 135 7.68 -8.39 8.80
C VAL A 135 7.95 -9.90 8.74
N VAL A 136 7.01 -10.74 9.16
CA VAL A 136 7.17 -12.20 9.04
C VAL A 136 7.26 -12.61 7.57
N LEU A 137 6.44 -12.02 6.71
CA LEU A 137 6.50 -12.26 5.27
C LEU A 137 7.85 -11.81 4.69
N ALA A 138 8.31 -10.60 5.01
CA ALA A 138 9.62 -10.09 4.55
C ALA A 138 10.77 -11.05 4.95
N LYS A 139 10.78 -11.51 6.21
CA LYS A 139 11.76 -12.50 6.69
C LYS A 139 11.68 -13.82 5.96
N LYS A 140 10.46 -14.28 5.65
CA LYS A 140 10.24 -15.52 4.89
C LYS A 140 10.81 -15.39 3.48
N LEU A 141 10.53 -14.29 2.79
CA LEU A 141 11.05 -14.03 1.44
C LEU A 141 12.57 -13.86 1.44
N GLN A 142 13.13 -13.15 2.43
CA GLN A 142 14.57 -13.05 2.60
C GLN A 142 15.22 -14.43 2.81
N ALA A 143 14.59 -15.33 3.57
CA ALA A 143 15.11 -16.69 3.77
C ALA A 143 15.06 -17.54 2.50
N ILE A 144 14.11 -17.28 1.60
CA ILE A 144 13.95 -18.03 0.33
C ILE A 144 14.85 -17.46 -0.77
N HIS A 145 14.86 -16.12 -0.92
CA HIS A 145 15.44 -15.44 -2.07
C HIS A 145 16.70 -14.61 -1.74
N GLY A 146 16.94 -14.30 -0.47
CA GLY A 146 18.01 -13.38 -0.04
C GLY A 146 17.59 -11.92 -0.04
N SER A 147 16.87 -11.47 -1.07
CA SER A 147 16.35 -10.10 -1.18
C SER A 147 14.87 -10.10 -1.58
N SER A 148 14.16 -9.01 -1.27
CA SER A 148 12.75 -8.84 -1.65
C SER A 148 12.38 -7.39 -1.92
N LEU A 149 11.32 -7.20 -2.72
CA LEU A 149 10.80 -5.92 -3.15
C LEU A 149 9.34 -5.77 -2.72
N PHE A 150 8.99 -4.66 -2.08
CA PHE A 150 7.63 -4.29 -1.69
C PHE A 150 7.17 -3.09 -2.52
N TYR A 151 6.16 -3.27 -3.36
CA TYR A 151 5.44 -2.18 -4.00
C TYR A 151 4.35 -1.70 -3.06
N ASP A 152 4.53 -0.51 -2.47
CA ASP A 152 3.60 0.09 -1.50
C ASP A 152 2.69 1.08 -2.23
N MET A 153 1.50 0.59 -2.61
CA MET A 153 0.58 1.32 -3.49
C MET A 153 -0.35 2.23 -2.70
N HIS A 154 -0.35 3.48 -3.12
CA HIS A 154 -1.21 4.55 -2.62
C HIS A 154 -1.89 5.27 -3.78
N SER A 155 -2.85 6.12 -3.44
CA SER A 155 -3.41 7.07 -4.39
C SER A 155 -3.57 8.46 -3.78
N TYR A 156 -3.64 9.50 -4.61
CA TYR A 156 -3.73 10.85 -4.11
C TYR A 156 -4.74 11.71 -4.85
N ASN A 157 -5.36 12.63 -4.08
CA ASN A 157 -6.29 13.62 -4.59
C ASN A 157 -5.54 14.78 -5.24
N TYR A 158 -6.00 15.21 -6.42
CA TYR A 158 -5.34 16.25 -7.21
C TYR A 158 -6.16 17.53 -7.35
N ILE A 159 -7.50 17.47 -7.29
CA ILE A 159 -8.38 18.64 -7.47
C ILE A 159 -8.07 19.72 -6.44
N ARG A 160 -7.86 19.35 -5.18
CA ARG A 160 -7.56 20.31 -4.10
C ARG A 160 -6.20 20.98 -4.21
N ARG A 161 -5.32 20.50 -5.10
CA ARG A 161 -3.96 21.05 -5.26
C ARG A 161 -3.89 22.20 -6.24
N GLU A 162 -4.96 22.43 -7.02
CA GLU A 162 -5.02 23.44 -8.08
C GLU A 162 -3.87 23.33 -9.11
N GLU A 163 -3.07 22.26 -9.04
CA GLU A 163 -1.92 22.02 -9.89
C GLU A 163 -2.30 21.06 -11.02
N SER A 164 -2.49 21.58 -12.20
CA SER A 164 -2.87 20.79 -13.39
C SER A 164 -1.78 19.81 -13.86
N ASP A 165 -0.53 20.00 -13.44
CA ASP A 165 0.64 19.29 -13.96
C ASP A 165 1.31 18.34 -12.92
N THR A 166 0.59 17.88 -11.89
CA THR A 166 1.12 16.84 -11.00
C THR A 166 1.27 15.51 -11.73
N PRO A 167 2.30 14.70 -11.43
CA PRO A 167 2.54 13.44 -12.11
C PRO A 167 1.40 12.43 -11.87
N ALA A 168 1.15 11.56 -12.84
CA ALA A 168 0.20 10.45 -12.67
C ALA A 168 0.71 9.44 -11.65
N PHE A 169 2.03 9.21 -11.61
CA PHE A 169 2.69 8.40 -10.60
C PHE A 169 3.79 9.21 -9.90
N ASN A 170 3.83 9.14 -8.57
CA ASN A 170 4.91 9.72 -7.78
C ASN A 170 5.54 8.63 -6.90
N ILE A 171 6.85 8.48 -6.98
CA ILE A 171 7.62 7.55 -6.14
C ILE A 171 8.35 8.38 -5.09
N GLY A 172 8.14 8.05 -3.81
CA GLY A 172 8.81 8.71 -2.71
C GLY A 172 10.11 8.02 -2.35
N THR A 173 11.22 8.75 -2.23
CA THR A 173 12.54 8.13 -2.06
C THR A 173 13.31 8.55 -0.80
N GLU A 174 12.82 9.52 -0.03
CA GLU A 174 13.57 10.12 1.08
C GLU A 174 14.05 9.11 2.15
N GLN A 175 13.31 8.01 2.36
CA GLN A 175 13.67 6.98 3.33
C GLN A 175 14.46 5.81 2.72
N LEU A 176 14.72 5.82 1.42
CA LEU A 176 15.35 4.72 0.71
C LEU A 176 16.88 4.86 0.65
N ASP A 177 17.58 3.75 0.65
CA ASP A 177 19.03 3.74 0.38
C ASP A 177 19.27 3.84 -1.12
N ILE A 178 19.39 5.08 -1.61
CA ILE A 178 19.64 5.38 -3.04
C ILE A 178 20.94 4.80 -3.54
N LYS A 179 21.97 4.64 -2.67
CA LYS A 179 23.24 4.02 -3.09
C LYS A 179 23.09 2.54 -3.38
N ARG A 180 22.20 1.88 -2.63
CA ARG A 180 21.92 0.44 -2.77
C ARG A 180 20.89 0.16 -3.86
N TRP A 181 19.83 0.98 -3.94
CA TRP A 181 18.63 0.67 -4.71
C TRP A 181 18.34 1.64 -5.87
N GLY A 182 19.21 2.63 -6.09
CA GLY A 182 18.93 3.71 -7.04
C GLY A 182 18.61 3.24 -8.46
N ASP A 183 19.30 2.19 -8.94
CA ASP A 183 19.05 1.65 -10.29
C ASP A 183 17.66 1.01 -10.40
N VAL A 184 17.21 0.29 -9.38
CA VAL A 184 15.85 -0.31 -9.33
C VAL A 184 14.78 0.76 -9.23
N ILE A 185 15.00 1.79 -8.40
CA ILE A 185 14.09 2.93 -8.24
C ILE A 185 13.95 3.71 -9.55
N ASN A 186 15.07 3.99 -10.21
CA ASN A 186 15.06 4.68 -11.50
C ASN A 186 14.38 3.85 -12.59
N HIS A 187 14.65 2.54 -12.64
CA HIS A 187 13.99 1.63 -13.56
C HIS A 187 12.47 1.60 -13.32
N TRP A 188 12.02 1.62 -12.06
CA TRP A 188 10.59 1.72 -11.73
C TRP A 188 9.98 3.02 -12.26
N ASN A 189 10.63 4.16 -12.03
CA ASN A 189 10.19 5.44 -12.56
C ASN A 189 10.14 5.45 -14.11
N GLU A 190 11.14 4.87 -14.77
CA GLU A 190 11.17 4.74 -16.22
C GLU A 190 10.07 3.80 -16.74
N SER A 191 9.80 2.70 -16.04
CA SER A 191 8.74 1.74 -16.39
C SER A 191 7.36 2.41 -16.31
N LEU A 192 7.07 3.14 -15.22
CA LEU A 192 5.82 3.88 -15.10
C LEU A 192 5.65 4.96 -16.20
N ASN A 193 6.74 5.56 -16.66
CA ASN A 193 6.70 6.53 -17.78
C ASN A 193 6.43 5.89 -19.16
N LYS A 194 6.44 4.55 -19.29
CA LYS A 194 6.04 3.83 -20.51
C LYS A 194 4.53 3.60 -20.59
N ILE A 195 3.81 3.83 -19.49
CA ILE A 195 2.36 3.69 -19.48
C ILE A 195 1.75 4.84 -20.28
N GLU A 196 1.05 4.49 -21.33
CA GLU A 196 0.33 5.45 -22.19
C GLU A 196 -1.17 5.17 -22.09
N MET A 197 -1.94 6.18 -21.71
CA MET A 197 -3.40 6.12 -21.64
C MET A 197 -4.01 7.08 -22.65
N PRO A 198 -5.14 6.72 -23.28
CA PRO A 198 -5.85 7.63 -24.18
C PRO A 198 -6.17 8.96 -23.46
N ASP A 199 -5.88 10.05 -24.15
CA ASP A 199 -6.25 11.43 -23.75
C ASP A 199 -5.68 11.89 -22.37
N MET A 200 -4.69 11.16 -21.80
CA MET A 200 -4.09 11.50 -20.52
C MET A 200 -2.58 11.27 -20.50
N ALA A 201 -1.83 12.27 -20.05
CA ALA A 201 -0.40 12.14 -19.81
C ALA A 201 -0.14 11.36 -18.51
N MET A 202 0.50 10.19 -18.62
CA MET A 202 0.83 9.29 -17.49
C MET A 202 2.28 9.47 -17.03
N ARG A 203 2.69 10.71 -16.81
CA ARG A 203 4.05 11.01 -16.32
C ARG A 203 4.29 10.44 -14.93
N SER A 204 5.46 9.83 -14.72
CA SER A 204 5.98 9.46 -13.39
C SER A 204 7.11 10.40 -12.96
N ALA A 205 7.20 10.67 -11.66
CA ALA A 205 8.26 11.49 -11.07
C ALA A 205 8.70 10.96 -9.71
N LEU A 206 9.93 11.32 -9.32
CA LEU A 206 10.47 11.05 -7.99
C LEU A 206 10.31 12.29 -7.11
N ASP A 207 9.80 12.14 -5.89
CA ASP A 207 9.76 13.16 -4.83
C ASP A 207 9.13 14.52 -5.23
N GLU A 208 8.19 14.53 -6.17
CA GLU A 208 7.57 15.77 -6.63
C GLU A 208 6.34 16.18 -5.78
N VAL A 209 5.51 15.21 -5.41
CA VAL A 209 4.29 15.42 -4.62
C VAL A 209 4.45 14.84 -3.23
N PHE A 210 4.98 13.64 -3.13
CA PHE A 210 5.23 12.90 -1.88
C PHE A 210 6.65 12.39 -1.85
N TYR A 211 7.27 12.47 -0.67
CA TYR A 211 8.68 12.18 -0.46
C TYR A 211 8.97 10.77 0.09
N GLY A 212 7.94 9.92 0.27
CA GLY A 212 8.13 8.56 0.77
C GLY A 212 8.43 8.48 2.26
N ARG A 213 7.71 9.25 3.08
CA ARG A 213 7.85 9.25 4.56
C ARG A 213 6.89 8.29 5.24
N GLY A 214 6.45 7.25 4.53
CA GLY A 214 5.49 6.27 5.00
C GLY A 214 6.05 5.32 6.07
N ASN A 215 5.14 4.77 6.87
CA ASN A 215 5.54 3.88 7.96
C ASN A 215 6.03 2.51 7.48
N GLN A 216 5.58 2.02 6.32
CA GLN A 216 6.04 0.73 5.80
C GLN A 216 7.55 0.72 5.56
N ALA A 217 8.10 1.76 4.92
CA ALA A 217 9.55 1.91 4.75
C ALA A 217 10.27 2.04 6.10
N THR A 218 9.66 2.73 7.08
CA THR A 218 10.21 2.85 8.44
C THR A 218 10.30 1.50 9.14
N VAL A 219 9.22 0.69 9.10
CA VAL A 219 9.18 -0.65 9.72
C VAL A 219 10.14 -1.62 9.04
N MET A 220 10.31 -1.52 7.73
CA MET A 220 11.23 -2.36 6.96
C MET A 220 12.69 -1.89 7.02
N LYS A 221 12.97 -0.71 7.58
CA LYS A 221 14.33 -0.14 7.67
C LYS A 221 15.38 -1.09 8.29
N PRO A 222 15.08 -1.91 9.33
CA PRO A 222 16.04 -2.90 9.84
C PRO A 222 16.45 -3.96 8.83
N PHE A 223 15.74 -4.10 7.73
CA PHE A 223 15.97 -5.07 6.66
C PHE A 223 16.41 -4.39 5.35
N ALA A 224 16.66 -3.07 5.34
CA ALA A 224 16.83 -2.26 4.12
C ALA A 224 18.04 -2.67 3.26
N GLU A 225 18.96 -3.47 3.78
CA GLU A 225 20.05 -4.07 2.98
C GLU A 225 19.52 -5.07 1.94
N ASN A 226 18.43 -5.79 2.29
CA ASN A 226 17.87 -6.87 1.49
C ASN A 226 16.36 -6.68 1.16
N VAL A 227 15.73 -5.64 1.69
CA VAL A 227 14.32 -5.33 1.44
C VAL A 227 14.21 -3.90 0.93
N LEU A 228 13.75 -3.76 -0.30
CA LEU A 228 13.38 -2.47 -0.88
C LEU A 228 11.87 -2.28 -0.74
N VAL A 229 11.45 -1.13 -0.23
CA VAL A 229 10.05 -0.68 -0.28
C VAL A 229 9.95 0.45 -1.30
N LEU A 230 9.03 0.36 -2.25
CA LEU A 230 8.77 1.39 -3.27
C LEU A 230 7.41 2.07 -3.01
N PRO A 231 7.37 3.15 -2.20
CA PRO A 231 6.15 3.92 -2.02
C PRO A 231 5.76 4.56 -3.35
N THR A 232 4.61 4.18 -3.87
CA THR A 232 4.13 4.63 -5.19
C THR A 232 2.73 5.18 -5.05
N GLU A 233 2.58 6.45 -5.39
CA GLU A 233 1.33 7.20 -5.34
C GLU A 233 0.74 7.34 -6.74
N LEU A 234 -0.48 6.86 -6.94
CA LEU A 234 -1.23 7.03 -8.19
C LEU A 234 -2.22 8.19 -8.06
N LYS A 235 -2.17 9.13 -8.99
CA LYS A 235 -3.16 10.20 -9.10
C LYS A 235 -4.55 9.62 -9.36
N LYS A 236 -5.58 10.04 -8.60
CA LYS A 236 -6.95 9.50 -8.68
C LYS A 236 -7.69 9.86 -9.97
N THR A 237 -7.01 9.81 -11.11
CA THR A 237 -7.62 10.05 -12.44
C THR A 237 -8.44 8.87 -12.94
N PHE A 238 -8.33 7.73 -12.30
CA PHE A 238 -9.10 6.51 -12.59
C PHE A 238 -10.49 6.49 -11.97
N MET A 239 -10.83 7.52 -11.20
CA MET A 239 -12.12 7.68 -10.53
C MET A 239 -12.49 9.16 -10.43
N ASP A 240 -13.77 9.44 -10.20
CA ASP A 240 -14.19 10.74 -9.70
C ASP A 240 -13.83 10.84 -8.21
N GLU A 241 -12.86 11.70 -7.86
CA GLU A 241 -12.36 11.76 -6.48
C GLU A 241 -13.35 12.33 -5.46
N LEU A 242 -14.44 12.99 -5.90
CA LEU A 242 -15.46 13.54 -5.01
C LEU A 242 -16.59 12.54 -4.73
N SER A 243 -17.03 11.80 -5.74
CA SER A 243 -18.09 10.80 -5.61
C SER A 243 -17.56 9.41 -5.27
N GLY A 244 -16.29 9.13 -5.56
CA GLY A 244 -15.72 7.79 -5.45
C GLY A 244 -16.08 6.86 -6.62
N GLU A 245 -16.74 7.36 -7.67
CA GLU A 245 -17.17 6.55 -8.83
C GLU A 245 -15.97 6.16 -9.70
N LEU A 246 -15.80 4.85 -9.90
CA LEU A 246 -14.72 4.29 -10.72
C LEU A 246 -14.98 4.51 -12.21
N HIS A 247 -14.00 4.98 -12.94
CA HIS A 247 -13.98 5.01 -14.40
C HIS A 247 -13.57 3.63 -14.95
N GLN A 248 -14.50 2.67 -14.95
CA GLN A 248 -14.25 1.23 -15.11
C GLN A 248 -13.31 0.91 -16.28
N SER A 249 -13.62 1.34 -17.51
CA SER A 249 -12.81 1.00 -18.70
C SER A 249 -11.39 1.58 -18.63
N PHE A 250 -11.26 2.80 -18.08
CA PHE A 250 -9.95 3.43 -17.87
C PHE A 250 -9.13 2.66 -16.83
N PHE A 251 -9.78 2.25 -15.74
CA PHE A 251 -9.12 1.53 -14.66
C PHE A 251 -8.65 0.13 -15.12
N GLU A 252 -9.46 -0.60 -15.88
CA GLU A 252 -9.08 -1.92 -16.40
C GLU A 252 -7.87 -1.83 -17.33
N GLU A 253 -7.84 -0.86 -18.24
CA GLU A 253 -6.69 -0.63 -19.13
C GLU A 253 -5.45 -0.20 -18.33
N LEU A 254 -5.61 0.74 -17.40
CA LEU A 254 -4.53 1.18 -16.51
C LEU A 254 -3.96 0.01 -15.70
N LYS A 255 -4.83 -0.83 -15.13
CA LYS A 255 -4.42 -2.02 -14.35
C LYS A 255 -3.58 -2.98 -15.19
N GLU A 256 -4.00 -3.29 -16.41
CA GLU A 256 -3.23 -4.18 -17.32
C GLU A 256 -1.84 -3.62 -17.59
N LEU A 257 -1.76 -2.34 -17.96
CA LEU A 257 -0.50 -1.66 -18.25
C LEU A 257 0.40 -1.56 -17.01
N PHE A 258 -0.17 -1.19 -15.88
CA PHE A 258 0.54 -1.09 -14.60
C PHE A 258 1.11 -2.43 -14.15
N CYS A 259 0.33 -3.50 -14.18
CA CYS A 259 0.77 -4.84 -13.81
C CYS A 259 1.91 -5.33 -14.73
N ARG A 260 1.86 -5.02 -16.02
CA ARG A 260 2.95 -5.35 -16.96
C ARG A 260 4.26 -4.65 -16.56
N GLU A 261 4.22 -3.34 -16.30
CA GLU A 261 5.41 -2.58 -15.94
C GLU A 261 5.94 -2.96 -14.54
N LEU A 262 5.05 -3.35 -13.62
CA LEU A 262 5.44 -3.88 -12.31
C LEU A 262 6.22 -5.18 -12.46
N LEU A 263 5.75 -6.11 -13.31
CA LEU A 263 6.45 -7.37 -13.59
C LEU A 263 7.81 -7.12 -14.26
N GLU A 264 7.90 -6.19 -15.21
CA GLU A 264 9.18 -5.81 -15.83
C GLU A 264 10.17 -5.25 -14.82
N ASN A 265 9.72 -4.39 -13.91
CA ASN A 265 10.58 -3.87 -12.84
C ASN A 265 10.99 -4.95 -11.83
N SER A 266 10.08 -5.88 -11.50
CA SER A 266 10.42 -6.99 -10.61
C SER A 266 11.46 -7.93 -11.22
N LEU A 267 11.38 -8.20 -12.52
CA LEU A 267 12.41 -8.94 -13.27
C LEU A 267 13.76 -8.18 -13.31
N TYR A 268 13.71 -6.86 -13.45
CA TYR A 268 14.92 -6.03 -13.37
C TYR A 268 15.57 -6.15 -11.98
N PHE A 269 14.77 -6.04 -10.91
CA PHE A 269 15.25 -6.27 -9.53
C PHE A 269 15.88 -7.66 -9.38
N ALA A 270 15.22 -8.70 -9.89
CA ALA A 270 15.75 -10.07 -9.82
C ALA A 270 17.14 -10.19 -10.48
N ARG A 271 17.30 -9.60 -11.66
CA ARG A 271 18.60 -9.58 -12.36
C ARG A 271 19.68 -8.84 -11.58
N GLN A 272 19.36 -7.70 -10.94
CA GLN A 272 20.29 -6.93 -10.10
C GLN A 272 20.73 -7.71 -8.86
N GLU A 273 19.82 -8.49 -8.29
CA GLU A 273 20.08 -9.29 -7.08
C GLU A 273 20.57 -10.72 -7.39
N GLY A 274 20.70 -11.11 -8.66
CA GLY A 274 21.10 -12.46 -9.06
C GLY A 274 20.06 -13.53 -8.70
N LEU A 275 18.78 -13.15 -8.64
CA LEU A 275 17.67 -14.04 -8.36
C LEU A 275 17.19 -14.75 -9.64
N PRO A 276 16.55 -15.94 -9.54
CA PRO A 276 15.93 -16.57 -10.71
C PRO A 276 14.81 -15.70 -11.30
N ASP A 277 14.67 -15.71 -12.63
CA ASP A 277 13.60 -15.00 -13.35
C ASP A 277 12.20 -15.65 -13.16
N ASP A 278 11.97 -16.30 -12.05
CA ASP A 278 10.72 -17.00 -11.70
C ASP A 278 9.68 -16.02 -11.10
N VAL A 279 8.98 -15.30 -11.96
CA VAL A 279 7.89 -14.36 -11.59
C VAL A 279 6.53 -15.03 -11.60
#